data_d442b6c0db68bd87a54854083d888bed
#
_entry.id   d442b6c0db68bd87a54854083d888bed
#
_cell.length_a   1.000
_cell.length_b   1.000
_cell.length_c   1.000
_cell.angle_alpha   90.00
_cell.angle_beta   90.00
_cell.angle_gamma   90.00
#
_symmetry.space_group_name_H-M   'P 1'
#
loop_
_entity.id
_entity.type
_entity.pdbx_description
1 polymer ?
#
loop_
_entity_poly.entity_id
_entity_poly.type
_entity_poly.pdbx_seq_one_letter_code
_entity_poly.pdbx_strand_id
1 'polypeptide(L)'
;EWESSFMRVTFGGKASDKRVSMNSQLTGAELYTNRVSELWFVGKELLRTQQIYGVAADLAKEMCARNYDMTKGTGTLRVKIESKPEFKARFGRSPDLADAAFLALDCARQRLGLVAIDPPKEENGKGYRKQVTIKTLSGALNNPDTSLLS
;
A
#
# COMPACT_ATOMS: atom_id res chain seq x y z
N GLU A 1 -10.84 8.16 28.07
CA GLU A 1 -10.84 6.80 27.42
C GLU A 1 -10.83 6.84 25.88
N TRP A 2 -11.43 7.87 25.22
CA TRP A 2 -11.47 7.96 23.76
C TRP A 2 -10.18 8.51 23.12
N GLU A 3 -9.33 9.20 23.86
CA GLU A 3 -8.01 9.67 23.36
C GLU A 3 -7.11 8.52 22.91
N SER A 4 -7.22 7.35 23.52
CA SER A 4 -6.50 6.14 23.10
C SER A 4 -6.96 5.60 21.74
N SER A 5 -8.10 6.07 21.23
CA SER A 5 -8.66 5.61 19.95
C SER A 5 -8.11 6.38 18.75
N PHE A 6 -7.43 7.50 18.96
CA PHE A 6 -6.84 8.30 17.89
C PHE A 6 -5.39 7.92 17.64
N MET A 7 -5.03 7.86 16.38
CA MET A 7 -3.65 7.69 15.94
C MET A 7 -3.25 8.89 15.08
N ARG A 8 -2.32 9.68 15.57
CA ARG A 8 -1.79 10.83 14.83
C ARG A 8 -0.71 10.37 13.85
N VAL A 9 -0.89 10.67 12.56
CA VAL A 9 0.11 10.43 11.53
C VAL A 9 0.47 11.74 10.84
N THR A 10 1.76 12.06 10.81
CA THR A 10 2.28 13.24 10.10
C THR A 10 3.00 12.76 8.84
N PHE A 11 2.44 13.00 7.66
CA PHE A 11 2.98 12.53 6.37
C PHE A 11 4.41 13.00 6.09
N GLY A 12 4.72 14.27 6.39
CA GLY A 12 6.06 14.82 6.26
C GLY A 12 7.02 14.47 7.39
N GLY A 13 6.55 13.75 8.42
CA GLY A 13 7.36 13.33 9.57
C GLY A 13 8.40 12.29 9.18
N LYS A 14 9.28 11.97 10.12
CA LYS A 14 10.27 10.90 9.96
C LYS A 14 9.59 9.55 9.73
N ALA A 15 10.18 8.70 8.90
CA ALA A 15 9.83 7.31 8.80
C ALA A 15 10.08 6.59 10.14
N SER A 16 9.38 5.49 10.40
CA SER A 16 9.43 4.82 11.70
C SER A 16 10.68 3.95 11.87
N ASP A 17 11.05 3.69 13.11
CA ASP A 17 12.11 2.74 13.46
C ASP A 17 11.60 1.28 13.47
N LYS A 18 10.39 1.03 12.96
CA LYS A 18 9.84 -0.31 12.81
C LYS A 18 10.44 -1.01 11.60
N ARG A 19 10.64 -2.33 11.70
CA ARG A 19 11.05 -3.15 10.55
C ARG A 19 10.00 -3.09 9.45
N VAL A 20 10.45 -3.07 8.21
CA VAL A 20 9.57 -2.97 7.04
C VAL A 20 8.89 -4.30 6.68
N SER A 21 9.55 -5.43 6.96
CA SER A 21 8.99 -6.77 6.86
C SER A 21 9.56 -7.69 7.94
N MET A 22 8.98 -8.87 8.10
CA MET A 22 9.44 -9.85 9.10
C MET A 22 10.91 -10.28 8.88
N ASN A 23 11.32 -10.43 7.63
CA ASN A 23 12.65 -10.90 7.26
C ASN A 23 13.65 -9.76 7.02
N SER A 24 13.19 -8.50 7.05
CA SER A 24 14.06 -7.34 6.90
C SER A 24 14.78 -7.02 8.20
N GLN A 25 16.07 -6.79 8.10
CA GLN A 25 16.86 -6.19 9.20
C GLN A 25 16.73 -4.66 9.20
N LEU A 26 16.25 -4.08 8.09
CA LEU A 26 16.17 -2.64 7.90
C LEU A 26 14.85 -2.08 8.43
N THR A 27 14.95 -0.90 9.02
CA THR A 27 13.82 -0.11 9.51
C THR A 27 13.28 0.82 8.44
N GLY A 28 12.09 1.38 8.68
CA GLY A 28 11.52 2.42 7.82
C GLY A 28 12.44 3.64 7.72
N ALA A 29 13.05 4.06 8.83
CA ALA A 29 13.95 5.21 8.87
C ALA A 29 15.24 5.02 8.05
N GLU A 30 15.69 3.79 7.87
CA GLU A 30 16.85 3.46 7.04
C GLU A 30 16.51 3.43 5.55
N LEU A 31 15.30 2.99 5.20
CA LEU A 31 14.88 2.79 3.81
C LEU A 31 14.14 3.97 3.20
N TYR A 32 13.43 4.76 3.99
CA TYR A 32 12.53 5.81 3.48
C TYR A 32 12.92 7.19 3.99
N THR A 33 12.73 8.20 3.15
CA THR A 33 13.08 9.59 3.52
C THR A 33 12.11 10.21 4.49
N ASN A 34 10.84 9.80 4.46
CA ASN A 34 9.77 10.35 5.28
C ASN A 34 8.64 9.33 5.49
N ARG A 35 7.70 9.68 6.35
CA ARG A 35 6.58 8.80 6.73
C ARG A 35 5.69 8.42 5.55
N VAL A 36 5.38 9.34 4.66
CA VAL A 36 4.54 9.03 3.50
C VAL A 36 5.20 8.01 2.57
N SER A 37 6.51 8.10 2.36
CA SER A 37 7.24 7.11 1.57
C SER A 37 7.16 5.72 2.23
N GLU A 38 7.35 5.63 3.53
CA GLU A 38 7.20 4.38 4.27
C GLU A 38 5.77 3.81 4.11
N LEU A 39 4.73 4.61 4.32
CA LEU A 39 3.34 4.17 4.21
C LEU A 39 3.03 3.55 2.85
N TRP A 40 3.46 4.20 1.78
CA TRP A 40 3.23 3.74 0.41
C TRP A 40 3.98 2.45 0.10
N PHE A 41 5.25 2.36 0.49
CA PHE A 41 6.05 1.17 0.20
C PHE A 41 5.70 -0.03 1.08
N VAL A 42 5.35 0.19 2.34
CA VAL A 42 4.84 -0.88 3.19
C VAL A 42 3.48 -1.37 2.69
N GLY A 43 2.59 -0.47 2.29
CA GLY A 43 1.32 -0.85 1.67
C GLY A 43 1.52 -1.64 0.37
N LYS A 44 2.47 -1.24 -0.47
CA LYS A 44 2.89 -1.99 -1.66
C LYS A 44 3.34 -3.41 -1.29
N GLU A 45 4.15 -3.59 -0.24
CA GLU A 45 4.60 -4.92 0.18
C GLU A 45 3.44 -5.78 0.69
N LEU A 46 2.48 -5.23 1.43
CA LEU A 46 1.30 -5.96 1.86
C LEU A 46 0.42 -6.41 0.67
N LEU A 47 0.33 -5.60 -0.38
CA LEU A 47 -0.34 -5.98 -1.63
C LEU A 47 0.45 -7.06 -2.38
N ARG A 48 1.76 -6.89 -2.52
CA ARG A 48 2.64 -7.83 -3.21
C ARG A 48 2.63 -9.22 -2.56
N THR A 49 2.59 -9.26 -1.25
CA THR A 49 2.54 -10.51 -0.46
C THR A 49 1.13 -11.08 -0.33
N GLN A 50 0.15 -10.50 -1.04
CA GLN A 50 -1.24 -10.95 -1.03
C GLN A 50 -1.91 -10.96 0.36
N GLN A 51 -1.40 -10.17 1.29
CA GLN A 51 -2.04 -9.96 2.59
C GLN A 51 -3.26 -9.02 2.50
N ILE A 52 -3.36 -8.29 1.39
CA ILE A 52 -4.48 -7.43 1.04
C ILE A 52 -4.93 -7.77 -0.38
N TYR A 53 -6.24 -7.94 -0.55
CA TYR A 53 -6.87 -8.24 -1.83
C TYR A 53 -8.23 -7.53 -1.92
N GLY A 54 -8.88 -7.58 -3.10
CA GLY A 54 -10.17 -6.94 -3.32
C GLY A 54 -10.10 -5.42 -3.46
N VAL A 55 -8.96 -4.88 -3.90
CA VAL A 55 -8.78 -3.44 -4.12
C VAL A 55 -9.59 -2.99 -5.33
N ALA A 56 -10.42 -1.95 -5.15
CA ALA A 56 -11.20 -1.35 -6.24
C ALA A 56 -10.30 -0.77 -7.34
N ALA A 57 -10.75 -0.82 -8.59
CA ALA A 57 -9.94 -0.44 -9.75
C ALA A 57 -9.42 1.01 -9.68
N ASP A 58 -10.25 1.96 -9.23
CA ASP A 58 -9.84 3.37 -9.11
C ASP A 58 -8.81 3.60 -8.00
N LEU A 59 -8.95 2.88 -6.88
CA LEU A 59 -7.95 2.88 -5.82
C LEU A 59 -6.62 2.28 -6.32
N ALA A 60 -6.68 1.15 -7.03
CA ALA A 60 -5.50 0.51 -7.60
C ALA A 60 -4.76 1.43 -8.59
N LYS A 61 -5.49 2.15 -9.47
CA LYS A 61 -4.91 3.14 -10.38
C LYS A 61 -4.16 4.23 -9.62
N GLU A 62 -4.76 4.76 -8.55
CA GLU A 62 -4.16 5.81 -7.75
C GLU A 62 -2.92 5.30 -6.99
N MET A 63 -2.99 4.09 -6.41
CA MET A 63 -1.86 3.43 -5.74
C MET A 63 -0.67 3.17 -6.66
N CYS A 64 -0.91 2.91 -7.96
CA CYS A 64 0.15 2.66 -8.94
C CYS A 64 0.66 3.92 -9.66
N ALA A 65 0.00 5.06 -9.51
CA ALA A 65 0.26 6.24 -10.32
C ALA A 65 1.38 7.14 -9.78
N ARG A 66 1.77 6.99 -8.52
CA ARG A 66 2.74 7.88 -7.87
C ARG A 66 4.17 7.45 -8.16
N ASN A 67 4.99 8.38 -8.64
CA ASN A 67 6.40 8.14 -8.92
C ASN A 67 7.23 8.12 -7.62
N TYR A 68 8.45 7.60 -7.72
CA TYR A 68 9.42 7.65 -6.63
C TYR A 68 10.83 7.78 -7.15
N ASP A 69 11.71 8.32 -6.31
CA ASP A 69 13.13 8.47 -6.55
C ASP A 69 13.96 7.80 -5.47
N MET A 70 15.20 7.48 -5.82
CA MET A 70 16.21 7.01 -4.88
C MET A 70 17.12 8.17 -4.52
N THR A 71 17.08 8.62 -3.27
CA THR A 71 17.93 9.71 -2.77
C THR A 71 19.08 9.16 -1.94
N LYS A 72 20.28 9.71 -2.14
CA LYS A 72 21.42 9.40 -1.28
C LYS A 72 21.19 10.01 0.11
N GLY A 73 21.07 9.16 1.12
CA GLY A 73 21.17 9.55 2.52
C GLY A 73 22.62 9.44 3.02
N THR A 74 22.85 9.67 4.31
CA THR A 74 24.13 9.42 4.97
C THR A 74 24.43 7.91 4.97
N GLY A 75 25.10 7.43 3.90
CA GLY A 75 25.56 6.05 3.76
C GLY A 75 24.63 5.05 3.09
N THR A 76 23.34 5.34 2.93
CA THR A 76 22.37 4.43 2.29
C THR A 76 21.48 5.16 1.29
N LEU A 77 21.04 4.45 0.24
CA LEU A 77 20.01 4.94 -0.66
C LEU A 77 18.65 4.84 0.03
N ARG A 78 17.93 5.95 0.09
CA ARG A 78 16.58 6.01 0.64
C ARG A 78 15.56 6.28 -0.45
N VAL A 79 14.42 5.64 -0.34
CA VAL A 79 13.30 5.85 -1.25
C VAL A 79 12.51 7.08 -0.83
N LYS A 80 12.24 7.95 -1.78
CA LYS A 80 11.38 9.12 -1.65
C LYS A 80 10.26 9.05 -2.66
N ILE A 81 9.02 9.05 -2.19
CA ILE A 81 7.87 9.12 -3.08
C ILE A 81 7.63 10.56 -3.54
N GLU A 82 7.12 10.72 -4.75
CA GLU A 82 6.70 11.99 -5.34
C GLU A 82 5.82 12.79 -4.37
N SER A 83 6.03 14.08 -4.26
CA SER A 83 5.21 14.94 -3.39
C SER A 83 3.78 15.10 -3.92
N LYS A 84 2.83 15.44 -3.02
CA LYS A 84 1.43 15.72 -3.45
C LYS A 84 1.32 16.82 -4.52
N PRO A 85 2.03 17.96 -4.42
CA PRO A 85 2.00 18.98 -5.45
C PRO A 85 2.49 18.49 -6.81
N GLU A 86 3.60 17.75 -6.85
CA GLU A 86 4.14 17.16 -8.08
C GLU A 86 3.16 16.15 -8.69
N PHE A 87 2.64 15.25 -7.86
CA PHE A 87 1.62 14.29 -8.29
C PHE A 87 0.38 14.99 -8.87
N LYS A 88 -0.16 16.00 -8.16
CA LYS A 88 -1.32 16.76 -8.60
C LYS A 88 -1.07 17.48 -9.92
N ALA A 89 0.11 18.08 -10.09
CA ALA A 89 0.49 18.74 -11.34
C ALA A 89 0.51 17.77 -12.53
N ARG A 90 0.98 16.53 -12.31
CA ARG A 90 1.10 15.49 -13.35
C ARG A 90 -0.20 14.71 -13.56
N PHE A 91 -0.91 14.37 -12.49
CA PHE A 91 -2.05 13.46 -12.51
C PHE A 91 -3.41 14.20 -12.54
N GLY A 92 -3.42 15.51 -12.29
CA GLY A 92 -4.60 16.37 -12.29
C GLY A 92 -5.40 16.40 -10.98
N ARG A 93 -5.16 15.47 -10.06
CA ARG A 93 -5.84 15.37 -8.75
C ARG A 93 -4.91 14.85 -7.67
N SER A 94 -5.31 15.03 -6.41
CA SER A 94 -4.58 14.50 -5.24
C SER A 94 -4.78 12.97 -5.10
N PRO A 95 -3.79 12.20 -4.57
CA PRO A 95 -3.91 10.77 -4.34
C PRO A 95 -4.64 10.46 -3.02
N ASP A 96 -5.81 11.03 -2.81
CA ASP A 96 -6.48 11.02 -1.50
C ASP A 96 -7.04 9.64 -1.13
N LEU A 97 -7.50 8.86 -2.10
CA LEU A 97 -7.97 7.50 -1.86
C LEU A 97 -6.82 6.58 -1.45
N ALA A 98 -5.69 6.66 -2.16
CA ALA A 98 -4.52 5.86 -1.84
C ALA A 98 -3.90 6.27 -0.50
N ASP A 99 -3.80 7.57 -0.22
CA ASP A 99 -3.30 8.05 1.07
C ASP A 99 -4.19 7.58 2.22
N ALA A 100 -5.53 7.64 2.08
CA ALA A 100 -6.46 7.15 3.09
C ALA A 100 -6.34 5.64 3.30
N ALA A 101 -6.22 4.86 2.22
CA ALA A 101 -6.05 3.42 2.29
C ALA A 101 -4.73 3.05 2.99
N PHE A 102 -3.61 3.68 2.65
CA PHE A 102 -2.33 3.42 3.30
C PHE A 102 -2.29 3.86 4.76
N LEU A 103 -3.01 4.91 5.13
CA LEU A 103 -3.22 5.28 6.53
C LEU A 103 -3.99 4.20 7.29
N ALA A 104 -5.06 3.68 6.72
CA ALA A 104 -5.84 2.60 7.33
C ALA A 104 -4.99 1.33 7.52
N LEU A 105 -4.15 0.99 6.53
CA LEU A 105 -3.22 -0.13 6.61
C LEU A 105 -2.15 0.08 7.68
N ASP A 106 -1.64 1.30 7.82
CA ASP A 106 -0.69 1.61 8.89
C ASP A 106 -1.34 1.54 10.27
N CYS A 107 -2.58 1.96 10.39
CA CYS A 107 -3.37 1.77 11.61
C CYS A 107 -3.51 0.29 11.96
N ALA A 108 -3.84 -0.55 11.00
CA ALA A 108 -3.93 -2.00 11.18
C ALA A 108 -2.57 -2.59 11.59
N ARG A 109 -1.47 -2.17 10.95
CA ARG A 109 -0.10 -2.58 11.34
C ARG A 109 0.19 -2.26 12.81
N GLN A 110 -0.15 -1.06 13.25
CA GLN A 110 0.19 -0.63 14.60
C GLN A 110 -0.69 -1.28 15.66
N ARG A 111 -1.98 -1.50 15.38
CA ARG A 111 -2.94 -2.02 16.34
C ARG A 111 -3.02 -3.55 16.34
N LEU A 112 -2.88 -4.17 15.18
CA LEU A 112 -3.05 -5.62 14.98
C LEU A 112 -1.72 -6.35 14.79
N GLY A 113 -0.59 -5.64 14.80
CA GLY A 113 0.71 -6.25 14.55
C GLY A 113 0.90 -6.75 13.12
N LEU A 114 0.15 -6.19 12.14
CA LEU A 114 0.26 -6.59 10.75
C LEU A 114 1.64 -6.23 10.20
N VAL A 115 2.39 -7.22 9.74
CA VAL A 115 3.72 -7.06 9.15
C VAL A 115 3.75 -7.76 7.81
N ALA A 116 4.41 -7.17 6.81
CA ALA A 116 4.60 -7.82 5.51
C ALA A 116 5.42 -9.11 5.70
N ILE A 117 4.90 -10.21 5.18
CA ILE A 117 5.54 -11.52 5.20
C ILE A 117 6.12 -11.73 3.80
N ASP A 118 7.44 -11.89 3.71
CA ASP A 118 8.03 -12.21 2.42
C ASP A 118 7.52 -13.56 1.91
N PRO A 119 7.15 -13.66 0.64
CA PRO A 119 6.76 -14.95 0.08
C PRO A 119 7.91 -15.94 0.22
N PRO A 120 7.63 -17.23 0.39
CA PRO A 120 8.67 -18.25 0.44
C PRO A 120 9.56 -18.13 -0.81
N LYS A 121 10.88 -18.16 -0.61
CA LYS A 121 11.83 -18.18 -1.74
C LYS A 121 11.55 -19.43 -2.55
N GLU A 122 11.22 -19.27 -3.84
CA GLU A 122 11.10 -20.42 -4.73
C GLU A 122 12.48 -21.03 -4.93
N GLU A 123 12.63 -22.28 -4.56
CA GLU A 123 13.87 -23.05 -4.77
C GLU A 123 14.18 -23.31 -6.26
N ASN A 124 13.30 -22.99 -7.19
CA ASN A 124 13.43 -23.36 -8.61
C ASN A 124 13.26 -22.21 -9.61
N GLY A 125 13.78 -21.03 -9.36
CA GLY A 125 14.05 -20.02 -10.41
C GLY A 125 12.91 -19.59 -11.36
N LYS A 126 11.68 -20.07 -11.15
CA LYS A 126 10.49 -19.66 -11.90
C LYS A 126 9.78 -18.58 -11.12
N GLY A 127 10.12 -17.34 -11.43
CA GLY A 127 9.51 -16.16 -10.81
C GLY A 127 7.99 -16.23 -10.79
N TYR A 128 7.39 -15.86 -9.66
CA TYR A 128 5.95 -15.75 -9.47
C TYR A 128 5.35 -14.71 -10.41
N ARG A 129 5.05 -15.11 -11.63
CA ARG A 129 4.09 -14.45 -12.51
C ARG A 129 2.71 -15.06 -12.27
N LYS A 130 2.21 -15.02 -11.02
CA LYS A 130 0.77 -15.13 -10.86
C LYS A 130 0.16 -13.84 -11.35
N GLN A 131 -0.45 -13.91 -12.51
CA GLN A 131 -1.34 -12.86 -12.99
C GLN A 131 -2.35 -12.59 -11.89
N VAL A 132 -2.36 -11.36 -11.38
CA VAL A 132 -3.46 -10.87 -10.55
C VAL A 132 -4.66 -10.80 -11.48
N THR A 133 -5.45 -11.84 -11.50
CA THR A 133 -6.76 -11.82 -12.18
C THR A 133 -7.63 -10.91 -11.31
N ILE A 134 -7.79 -9.67 -11.73
CA ILE A 134 -8.80 -8.78 -11.18
C ILE A 134 -10.14 -9.38 -11.59
N LYS A 135 -10.75 -10.19 -10.72
CA LYS A 135 -12.14 -10.58 -10.88
C LYS A 135 -12.97 -9.32 -10.66
N THR A 136 -13.35 -8.69 -11.76
CA THR A 136 -14.33 -7.62 -11.76
C THR A 136 -15.64 -8.22 -11.24
N LEU A 137 -16.15 -7.70 -10.13
CA LEU A 137 -17.49 -8.01 -9.60
C LEU A 137 -18.60 -7.39 -10.50
N SER A 138 -18.54 -7.60 -11.82
CA SER A 138 -19.58 -7.20 -12.75
C SER A 138 -20.59 -8.31 -13.07
N GLY A 139 -20.58 -9.41 -12.30
CA GLY A 139 -21.44 -10.57 -12.52
C GLY A 139 -22.69 -10.69 -11.64
N ALA A 140 -23.00 -9.69 -10.80
CA ALA A 140 -24.08 -9.82 -9.81
C ALA A 140 -25.35 -8.99 -10.08
N LEU A 141 -25.52 -8.41 -11.27
CA LEU A 141 -26.69 -7.57 -11.59
C LEU A 141 -27.43 -7.97 -12.87
N ASN A 142 -27.32 -9.21 -13.32
CA ASN A 142 -28.19 -9.71 -14.41
C ASN A 142 -28.74 -11.08 -14.02
N ASN A 143 -29.80 -11.09 -13.22
CA ASN A 143 -30.71 -12.20 -13.15
C ASN A 143 -32.12 -11.70 -13.41
N PRO A 144 -32.61 -11.77 -14.65
CA PRO A 144 -34.02 -11.57 -14.94
C PRO A 144 -34.75 -12.91 -14.80
N ASP A 145 -35.05 -13.34 -13.59
CA ASP A 145 -36.06 -14.37 -13.36
C ASP A 145 -37.36 -13.69 -12.99
N THR A 146 -38.06 -13.25 -14.01
CA THR A 146 -39.47 -12.94 -14.00
C THR A 146 -40.24 -14.07 -14.71
N SER A 147 -40.46 -15.17 -14.01
CA SER A 147 -41.46 -16.17 -14.44
C SER A 147 -42.03 -16.89 -13.23
N LEU A 148 -42.93 -16.22 -12.51
CA LEU A 148 -43.93 -16.89 -11.66
C LEU A 148 -45.08 -15.88 -11.43
N LEU A 149 -45.98 -15.73 -12.40
CA LEU A 149 -47.40 -15.39 -12.21
C LEU A 149 -48.16 -15.86 -13.46
N SER A 150 -48.66 -17.08 -13.36
CA SER A 150 -49.88 -17.53 -14.04
C SER A 150 -50.45 -18.70 -13.25
#